data_f8b3acc768f4b68c95d82dce63e3751a
#
_entry.id   f8b3acc768f4b68c95d82dce63e3751a
#
_cell.length_a   1.000
_cell.length_b   1.000
_cell.length_c   1.000
_cell.angle_alpha   90.00
_cell.angle_beta   90.00
_cell.angle_gamma   90.00
#
_symmetry.space_group_name_H-M   'P 1'
#
loop_
_entity.id
_entity.type
_entity.pdbx_description
1 polymer ?
#
loop_
_entity_poly.entity_id
_entity_poly.type
_entity_poly.pdbx_seq_one_letter_code
_entity_poly.pdbx_strand_id
1 'polypeptide(L)'
;MKKFFMPVDNSIYSTHALQYIVLMAPILQDGVFLLYYDQSIVSDYLLEEAKTSPAAMDKLNQMNAKNESIGNEILGRRKNDLISLNVPEERIQVFTNRRREGAAKDILWQAEKEAADAIIIGRHGFTKFQETFIGSTSKNLIEHSPTIPVWLVDGETASKNILLAVDGSTDSVKALDYLLDMCQDAPETELTIFHVEPSFRDCCTVDFSELQSFEEAESDENLANIIEKADRKCIENFMGYAFSRFKEKCIQEERLKMKTQPTKVNIGRAIIDEFKNGDYGTLVVGKRGINKRFFMGSVSNYLVNHLQNGAIWIIP
;
A
#
# COMPACT_ATOMS: atom_id res chain seq x y z
N MET A 1 -17.83 -11.11 1.11
CA MET A 1 -16.54 -11.82 1.27
C MET A 1 -15.48 -11.02 0.53
N LYS A 2 -14.46 -10.55 1.23
CA LYS A 2 -13.39 -9.68 0.68
C LYS A 2 -12.36 -10.51 -0.07
N LYS A 3 -11.78 -9.97 -1.14
CA LYS A 3 -10.79 -10.64 -1.98
C LYS A 3 -9.45 -9.92 -1.93
N PHE A 4 -8.42 -10.60 -1.48
CA PHE A 4 -7.06 -10.07 -1.36
C PHE A 4 -6.18 -10.67 -2.45
N PHE A 5 -5.82 -9.85 -3.42
CA PHE A 5 -5.00 -10.25 -4.56
C PHE A 5 -3.52 -10.16 -4.23
N MET A 6 -2.80 -11.25 -4.40
CA MET A 6 -1.42 -11.38 -3.97
C MET A 6 -0.53 -11.85 -5.12
N PRO A 7 0.15 -10.94 -5.78
CA PRO A 7 1.25 -11.32 -6.66
C PRO A 7 2.38 -11.96 -5.85
N VAL A 8 2.76 -13.18 -6.20
CA VAL A 8 3.78 -13.96 -5.49
C VAL A 8 4.91 -14.40 -6.39
N ASP A 9 6.10 -14.50 -5.82
CA ASP A 9 7.31 -15.02 -6.43
C ASP A 9 8.15 -15.83 -5.41
N ASN A 10 9.38 -16.20 -5.77
CA ASN A 10 10.30 -16.90 -4.89
C ASN A 10 11.07 -15.97 -3.93
N SER A 11 10.78 -14.67 -3.89
CA SER A 11 11.49 -13.73 -3.03
C SER A 11 11.10 -13.89 -1.56
N ILE A 12 11.97 -13.42 -0.67
CA ILE A 12 11.68 -13.29 0.76
C ILE A 12 10.53 -12.30 1.00
N TYR A 13 10.40 -11.29 0.15
CA TYR A 13 9.35 -10.27 0.26
C TYR A 13 7.94 -10.84 0.03
N SER A 14 7.80 -11.83 -0.87
CA SER A 14 6.55 -12.61 -0.97
C SER A 14 6.26 -13.37 0.32
N THR A 15 7.28 -13.92 0.98
CA THR A 15 7.13 -14.58 2.28
C THR A 15 6.67 -13.60 3.36
N HIS A 16 7.27 -12.41 3.45
CA HIS A 16 6.83 -11.37 4.39
C HIS A 16 5.37 -10.95 4.15
N ALA A 17 4.96 -10.83 2.88
CA ALA A 17 3.57 -10.52 2.56
C ALA A 17 2.60 -11.62 3.04
N LEU A 18 2.96 -12.89 2.91
CA LEU A 18 2.17 -14.01 3.44
C LEU A 18 2.11 -14.00 4.97
N GLN A 19 3.23 -13.78 5.65
CA GLN A 19 3.29 -13.68 7.12
C GLN A 19 2.44 -12.51 7.62
N TYR A 20 2.49 -11.37 6.93
CA TYR A 20 1.66 -10.21 7.26
C TYR A 20 0.15 -10.51 7.17
N ILE A 21 -0.30 -11.25 6.15
CA ILE A 21 -1.71 -11.66 6.06
C ILE A 21 -2.12 -12.51 7.26
N VAL A 22 -1.26 -13.43 7.67
CA VAL A 22 -1.54 -14.29 8.83
C VAL A 22 -1.60 -13.47 10.12
N LEU A 23 -0.70 -12.49 10.29
CA LEU A 23 -0.76 -11.54 11.40
C LEU A 23 -2.08 -10.78 11.42
N MET A 24 -2.55 -10.35 10.25
CA MET A 24 -3.80 -9.60 10.08
C MET A 24 -5.04 -10.51 9.97
N ALA A 25 -4.90 -11.83 10.15
CA ALA A 25 -6.02 -12.78 10.04
C ALA A 25 -7.27 -12.41 10.87
N PRO A 26 -7.17 -11.83 12.09
CA PRO A 26 -8.33 -11.36 12.84
C PRO A 26 -9.13 -10.25 12.13
N ILE A 27 -8.46 -9.42 11.31
CA ILE A 27 -9.07 -8.37 10.50
C ILE A 27 -9.65 -8.95 9.19
N LEU A 28 -9.05 -10.04 8.70
CA LEU A 28 -9.33 -10.62 7.39
C LEU A 28 -10.19 -11.89 7.45
N GLN A 29 -11.01 -12.07 8.51
CA GLN A 29 -11.70 -13.32 8.83
C GLN A 29 -12.50 -13.90 7.65
N ASP A 30 -13.20 -13.09 6.89
CA ASP A 30 -14.00 -13.51 5.73
C ASP A 30 -13.27 -13.34 4.38
N GLY A 31 -11.96 -13.15 4.41
CA GLY A 31 -11.17 -12.89 3.21
C GLY A 31 -10.81 -14.15 2.42
N VAL A 32 -10.82 -14.04 1.09
CA VAL A 32 -10.25 -15.02 0.16
C VAL A 32 -8.94 -14.46 -0.38
N PHE A 33 -7.91 -15.29 -0.39
CA PHE A 33 -6.57 -14.94 -0.86
C PHE A 33 -6.36 -15.48 -2.28
N LEU A 34 -6.15 -14.57 -3.21
CA LEU A 34 -5.98 -14.86 -4.63
C LEU A 34 -4.48 -14.78 -4.95
N LEU A 35 -3.77 -15.90 -4.84
CA LEU A 35 -2.35 -15.97 -5.17
C LEU A 35 -2.17 -15.95 -6.69
N TYR A 36 -1.35 -15.03 -7.17
CA TYR A 36 -1.12 -14.83 -8.60
C TYR A 36 0.37 -14.90 -8.95
N TYR A 37 0.71 -15.71 -9.93
CA TYR A 37 2.04 -15.73 -10.52
C TYR A 37 2.00 -15.24 -11.96
N ASP A 38 2.70 -14.14 -12.22
CA ASP A 38 2.86 -13.55 -13.54
C ASP A 38 4.05 -14.19 -14.25
N GLN A 39 3.77 -15.03 -15.24
CA GLN A 39 4.80 -15.80 -15.96
C GLN A 39 5.77 -14.87 -16.68
N SER A 40 7.01 -15.33 -16.87
CA SER A 40 8.03 -14.59 -17.62
C SER A 40 7.61 -14.33 -19.05
N ILE A 41 7.98 -13.16 -19.57
CA ILE A 41 7.72 -12.80 -20.96
C ILE A 41 8.58 -13.65 -21.90
N VAL A 42 8.00 -14.06 -23.00
CA VAL A 42 8.75 -14.67 -24.09
C VAL A 42 9.16 -13.56 -25.06
N SER A 43 10.36 -13.68 -25.64
CA SER A 43 10.87 -12.69 -26.57
C SER A 43 9.96 -12.51 -27.79
N ASP A 44 9.68 -11.25 -28.14
CA ASP A 44 8.88 -10.90 -29.32
C ASP A 44 9.46 -11.49 -30.60
N TYR A 45 10.79 -11.58 -30.72
CA TYR A 45 11.45 -12.23 -31.84
C TYR A 45 11.06 -13.70 -31.97
N LEU A 46 10.95 -14.44 -30.85
CA LEU A 46 10.52 -15.82 -30.87
C LEU A 46 9.03 -15.94 -31.23
N LEU A 47 8.22 -15.01 -30.76
CA LEU A 47 6.78 -14.94 -31.07
C LEU A 47 6.56 -14.69 -32.59
N GLU A 48 7.32 -13.78 -33.18
CA GLU A 48 7.23 -13.50 -34.63
C GLU A 48 7.75 -14.68 -35.47
N GLU A 49 8.90 -15.24 -35.11
CA GLU A 49 9.49 -16.37 -35.83
C GLU A 49 8.58 -17.62 -35.74
N ALA A 50 7.92 -17.84 -34.62
CA ALA A 50 6.99 -18.94 -34.42
C ALA A 50 5.76 -18.91 -35.36
N LYS A 51 5.45 -17.76 -35.97
CA LYS A 51 4.34 -17.64 -36.95
C LYS A 51 4.64 -18.35 -38.26
N THR A 52 5.92 -18.51 -38.58
CA THR A 52 6.36 -19.04 -39.87
C THR A 52 7.26 -20.28 -39.79
N SER A 53 7.89 -20.52 -38.63
CA SER A 53 8.84 -21.61 -38.39
C SER A 53 8.27 -22.64 -37.41
N PRO A 54 8.03 -23.91 -37.86
CA PRO A 54 7.59 -24.97 -36.94
C PRO A 54 8.58 -25.23 -35.82
N ALA A 55 9.88 -25.13 -36.04
CA ALA A 55 10.90 -25.32 -35.01
C ALA A 55 10.86 -24.21 -33.96
N ALA A 56 10.60 -22.96 -34.37
CA ALA A 56 10.41 -21.85 -33.45
C ALA A 56 9.11 -22.00 -32.64
N MET A 57 8.03 -22.51 -33.28
CA MET A 57 6.77 -22.80 -32.59
C MET A 57 6.94 -23.88 -31.52
N ASP A 58 7.67 -24.98 -31.85
CA ASP A 58 7.95 -26.02 -30.85
C ASP A 58 8.77 -25.50 -29.69
N LYS A 59 9.74 -24.63 -29.96
CA LYS A 59 10.53 -23.99 -28.90
C LYS A 59 9.69 -23.07 -28.02
N LEU A 60 8.81 -22.28 -28.61
CA LEU A 60 7.85 -21.41 -27.90
C LEU A 60 6.95 -22.24 -26.99
N ASN A 61 6.41 -23.37 -27.50
CA ASN A 61 5.55 -24.25 -26.69
C ASN A 61 6.32 -24.88 -25.52
N GLN A 62 7.57 -25.29 -25.71
CA GLN A 62 8.43 -25.80 -24.64
C GLN A 62 8.68 -24.73 -23.57
N MET A 63 8.98 -23.50 -23.98
CA MET A 63 9.21 -22.39 -23.04
C MET A 63 7.94 -22.05 -22.26
N ASN A 64 6.79 -21.98 -22.93
CA ASN A 64 5.51 -21.73 -22.28
C ASN A 64 5.16 -22.81 -21.25
N ALA A 65 5.31 -24.10 -21.62
CA ALA A 65 5.07 -25.21 -20.70
C ALA A 65 6.01 -25.16 -19.49
N LYS A 66 7.28 -24.80 -19.69
CA LYS A 66 8.24 -24.63 -18.61
C LYS A 66 7.86 -23.46 -17.68
N ASN A 67 7.48 -22.30 -18.24
CA ASN A 67 7.05 -21.13 -17.46
C ASN A 67 5.80 -21.44 -16.62
N GLU A 68 4.85 -22.15 -17.20
CA GLU A 68 3.62 -22.60 -16.51
C GLU A 68 3.94 -23.58 -15.38
N SER A 69 4.84 -24.55 -15.63
CA SER A 69 5.29 -25.48 -14.59
C SER A 69 5.96 -24.78 -13.42
N ILE A 70 6.85 -23.82 -13.70
CA ILE A 70 7.50 -22.99 -12.65
C ILE A 70 6.45 -22.20 -11.88
N GLY A 71 5.49 -21.58 -12.57
CA GLY A 71 4.42 -20.83 -11.94
C GLY A 71 3.59 -21.70 -11.00
N ASN A 72 3.19 -22.87 -11.44
CA ASN A 72 2.41 -23.82 -10.63
C ASN A 72 3.20 -24.33 -9.42
N GLU A 73 4.51 -24.56 -9.55
CA GLU A 73 5.38 -24.95 -8.43
C GLU A 73 5.46 -23.83 -7.39
N ILE A 74 5.66 -22.59 -7.81
CA ILE A 74 5.71 -21.42 -6.89
C ILE A 74 4.37 -21.24 -6.19
N LEU A 75 3.27 -21.26 -6.93
CA LEU A 75 1.92 -21.12 -6.38
C LEU A 75 1.59 -22.25 -5.39
N GLY A 76 1.94 -23.51 -5.73
CA GLY A 76 1.76 -24.66 -4.83
C GLY A 76 2.53 -24.49 -3.53
N ARG A 77 3.78 -24.03 -3.60
CA ARG A 77 4.61 -23.76 -2.41
C ARG A 77 3.97 -22.65 -1.57
N ARG A 78 3.61 -21.52 -2.15
CA ARG A 78 2.99 -20.39 -1.44
C ARG A 78 1.63 -20.71 -0.84
N LYS A 79 0.83 -21.52 -1.53
CA LYS A 79 -0.42 -22.06 -0.98
C LYS A 79 -0.15 -22.93 0.26
N ASN A 80 0.84 -23.82 0.17
CA ASN A 80 1.23 -24.68 1.30
C ASN A 80 1.79 -23.86 2.48
N ASP A 81 2.54 -22.79 2.21
CA ASP A 81 3.01 -21.86 3.24
C ASP A 81 1.81 -21.28 4.03
N LEU A 82 0.77 -20.78 3.35
CA LEU A 82 -0.45 -20.25 4.01
C LEU A 82 -1.20 -21.34 4.79
N ILE A 83 -1.34 -22.54 4.23
CA ILE A 83 -2.00 -23.67 4.93
C ILE A 83 -1.23 -24.03 6.20
N SER A 84 0.10 -24.09 6.15
CA SER A 84 0.96 -24.37 7.31
C SER A 84 0.85 -23.30 8.41
N LEU A 85 0.45 -22.08 8.03
CA LEU A 85 0.16 -20.96 8.92
C LEU A 85 -1.32 -20.90 9.36
N ASN A 86 -2.07 -21.99 9.19
CA ASN A 86 -3.48 -22.16 9.57
C ASN A 86 -4.50 -21.33 8.77
N VAL A 87 -4.17 -20.92 7.56
CA VAL A 87 -5.18 -20.37 6.64
C VAL A 87 -5.95 -21.52 5.99
N PRO A 88 -7.29 -21.57 6.09
CA PRO A 88 -8.09 -22.63 5.51
C PRO A 88 -7.89 -22.72 3.98
N GLU A 89 -7.76 -23.94 3.46
CA GLU A 89 -7.45 -24.16 2.05
C GLU A 89 -8.53 -23.59 1.12
N GLU A 90 -9.79 -23.66 1.50
CA GLU A 90 -10.94 -23.14 0.77
C GLU A 90 -10.91 -21.62 0.60
N ARG A 91 -10.12 -20.91 1.40
CA ARG A 91 -9.89 -19.47 1.30
C ARG A 91 -8.74 -19.10 0.38
N ILE A 92 -8.04 -20.08 -0.21
CA ILE A 92 -6.87 -19.84 -1.05
C ILE A 92 -7.15 -20.28 -2.48
N GLN A 93 -7.11 -19.34 -3.40
CA GLN A 93 -7.21 -19.59 -4.84
C GLN A 93 -5.89 -19.25 -5.51
N VAL A 94 -5.54 -19.96 -6.57
CA VAL A 94 -4.27 -19.77 -7.27
C VAL A 94 -4.52 -19.52 -8.76
N PHE A 95 -3.77 -18.56 -9.32
CA PHE A 95 -3.87 -18.18 -10.72
C PHE A 95 -2.49 -17.97 -11.31
N THR A 96 -2.28 -18.39 -12.54
CA THR A 96 -1.11 -18.02 -13.31
C THR A 96 -1.51 -17.67 -14.74
N ASN A 97 -0.93 -16.60 -15.26
CA ASN A 97 -1.16 -16.15 -16.62
C ASN A 97 0.19 -15.85 -17.32
N ARG A 98 0.17 -15.97 -18.65
CA ARG A 98 1.28 -15.48 -19.46
C ARG A 98 1.28 -13.96 -19.43
N ARG A 99 2.45 -13.39 -19.20
CA ARG A 99 2.65 -11.94 -19.25
C ARG A 99 2.36 -11.40 -20.64
N ARG A 100 1.62 -10.28 -20.70
CA ARG A 100 1.18 -9.63 -21.94
C ARG A 100 1.88 -8.29 -22.15
N GLU A 101 1.69 -7.37 -21.20
CA GLU A 101 2.17 -5.99 -21.33
C GLU A 101 3.27 -5.65 -20.32
N GLY A 102 3.28 -6.34 -19.20
CA GLY A 102 4.25 -6.14 -18.13
C GLY A 102 3.64 -6.38 -16.76
N ALA A 103 4.48 -6.80 -15.81
CA ALA A 103 4.04 -7.33 -14.53
C ALA A 103 3.00 -6.44 -13.81
N ALA A 104 3.25 -5.14 -13.70
CA ALA A 104 2.33 -4.25 -13.00
C ALA A 104 0.96 -4.13 -13.69
N LYS A 105 0.94 -4.00 -15.02
CA LYS A 105 -0.32 -3.89 -15.78
C LYS A 105 -1.11 -5.20 -15.75
N ASP A 106 -0.43 -6.33 -15.92
CA ASP A 106 -1.07 -7.65 -15.93
C ASP A 106 -1.63 -8.00 -14.54
N ILE A 107 -0.92 -7.62 -13.47
CA ILE A 107 -1.38 -7.73 -12.08
C ILE A 107 -2.63 -6.86 -11.85
N LEU A 108 -2.60 -5.57 -12.26
CA LEU A 108 -3.75 -4.67 -12.12
C LEU A 108 -4.96 -5.20 -12.87
N TRP A 109 -4.76 -5.58 -14.15
CA TRP A 109 -5.84 -6.13 -14.96
C TRP A 109 -6.47 -7.39 -14.33
N GLN A 110 -5.64 -8.30 -13.80
CA GLN A 110 -6.15 -9.52 -13.17
C GLN A 110 -6.86 -9.19 -11.84
N ALA A 111 -6.31 -8.28 -11.03
CA ALA A 111 -6.93 -7.85 -9.78
C ALA A 111 -8.30 -7.18 -10.01
N GLU A 112 -8.42 -6.34 -11.03
CA GLU A 112 -9.69 -5.72 -11.45
C GLU A 112 -10.69 -6.78 -11.93
N LYS A 113 -10.27 -7.73 -12.76
CA LYS A 113 -11.10 -8.84 -13.26
C LYS A 113 -11.67 -9.69 -12.12
N GLU A 114 -10.86 -9.94 -11.09
CA GLU A 114 -11.28 -10.68 -9.90
C GLU A 114 -12.09 -9.82 -8.91
N ALA A 115 -12.25 -8.53 -9.17
CA ALA A 115 -12.86 -7.56 -8.25
C ALA A 115 -12.19 -7.59 -6.85
N ALA A 116 -10.88 -7.43 -6.84
CA ALA A 116 -10.09 -7.44 -5.61
C ALA A 116 -10.33 -6.21 -4.75
N ASP A 117 -10.45 -6.39 -3.44
CA ASP A 117 -10.59 -5.32 -2.45
C ASP A 117 -9.24 -4.71 -2.05
N ALA A 118 -8.14 -5.43 -2.27
CA ALA A 118 -6.77 -4.94 -2.12
C ALA A 118 -5.78 -5.78 -2.94
N ILE A 119 -4.67 -5.15 -3.35
CA ILE A 119 -3.47 -5.83 -3.85
C ILE A 119 -2.43 -5.82 -2.73
N ILE A 120 -1.96 -6.99 -2.30
CA ILE A 120 -0.96 -7.14 -1.24
C ILE A 120 0.35 -7.59 -1.86
N ILE A 121 1.39 -6.78 -1.74
CA ILE A 121 2.69 -7.03 -2.37
C ILE A 121 3.85 -6.81 -1.41
N GLY A 122 4.93 -7.55 -1.61
CA GLY A 122 6.21 -7.25 -0.99
C GLY A 122 6.89 -6.02 -1.60
N ARG A 123 7.78 -5.37 -0.84
CA ARG A 123 8.50 -4.16 -1.29
C ARG A 123 9.34 -4.41 -2.54
N HIS A 124 9.96 -5.58 -2.64
CA HIS A 124 10.79 -5.99 -3.78
C HIS A 124 10.35 -7.35 -4.31
N GLY A 125 10.69 -7.62 -5.58
CA GLY A 125 10.61 -8.96 -6.15
C GLY A 125 12.01 -9.59 -6.23
N PHE A 126 12.15 -10.54 -7.14
CA PHE A 126 13.35 -11.38 -7.28
C PHE A 126 14.62 -10.64 -7.73
N THR A 127 14.53 -9.44 -8.29
CA THR A 127 15.70 -8.68 -8.76
C THR A 127 16.35 -7.92 -7.62
N LYS A 128 17.46 -8.46 -7.13
CA LYS A 128 18.35 -7.83 -6.14
C LYS A 128 19.07 -6.62 -6.73
N PHE A 129 18.54 -5.44 -6.61
CA PHE A 129 19.34 -4.21 -6.74
C PHE A 129 18.91 -3.22 -5.65
N GLN A 130 19.82 -3.02 -4.68
CA GLN A 130 19.78 -2.03 -3.60
C GLN A 130 18.56 -2.08 -2.66
N GLU A 131 18.79 -2.49 -1.43
CA GLU A 131 17.84 -2.59 -0.32
C GLU A 131 17.11 -1.27 0.04
N THR A 132 17.50 -0.16 -0.58
CA THR A 132 17.02 1.18 -0.26
C THR A 132 15.86 1.64 -1.15
N PHE A 133 15.60 0.97 -2.30
CA PHE A 133 14.58 1.41 -3.25
C PHE A 133 13.46 0.39 -3.40
N ILE A 134 12.23 0.88 -3.57
CA ILE A 134 11.08 0.05 -3.90
C ILE A 134 11.25 -0.64 -5.27
N GLY A 135 10.81 -1.89 -5.40
CA GLY A 135 10.83 -2.62 -6.67
C GLY A 135 9.97 -1.93 -7.74
N SER A 136 10.42 -2.01 -9.00
CA SER A 136 9.73 -1.34 -10.12
C SER A 136 8.27 -1.79 -10.27
N THR A 137 7.97 -3.07 -10.09
CA THR A 137 6.59 -3.58 -10.14
C THR A 137 5.75 -2.99 -9.04
N SER A 138 6.25 -2.99 -7.78
CA SER A 138 5.53 -2.46 -6.62
C SER A 138 5.30 -0.97 -6.76
N LYS A 139 6.30 -0.22 -7.22
CA LYS A 139 6.17 1.22 -7.50
C LYS A 139 5.10 1.49 -8.56
N ASN A 140 5.16 0.79 -9.69
CA ASN A 140 4.20 0.96 -10.77
C ASN A 140 2.76 0.59 -10.34
N LEU A 141 2.58 -0.45 -9.51
CA LEU A 141 1.28 -0.80 -8.96
C LEU A 141 0.71 0.32 -8.10
N ILE A 142 1.52 0.87 -7.20
CA ILE A 142 1.11 1.99 -6.33
C ILE A 142 0.74 3.22 -7.17
N GLU A 143 1.57 3.57 -8.14
CA GLU A 143 1.35 4.76 -8.98
C GLU A 143 0.10 4.64 -9.86
N HIS A 144 -0.13 3.46 -10.45
CA HIS A 144 -1.13 3.26 -11.51
C HIS A 144 -2.41 2.56 -11.05
N SER A 145 -2.53 2.12 -9.78
CA SER A 145 -3.82 1.64 -9.26
C SER A 145 -4.76 2.81 -8.97
N PRO A 146 -5.86 2.99 -9.74
CA PRO A 146 -6.75 4.13 -9.56
C PRO A 146 -7.83 3.89 -8.50
N THR A 147 -8.20 2.65 -8.26
CA THR A 147 -9.37 2.26 -7.46
C THR A 147 -9.09 1.18 -6.43
N ILE A 148 -8.09 0.31 -6.66
CA ILE A 148 -7.79 -0.80 -5.75
C ILE A 148 -6.69 -0.36 -4.79
N PRO A 149 -6.92 -0.42 -3.46
CA PRO A 149 -5.89 -0.21 -2.45
C PRO A 149 -4.68 -1.12 -2.64
N VAL A 150 -3.48 -0.56 -2.45
CA VAL A 150 -2.23 -1.34 -2.51
C VAL A 150 -1.61 -1.39 -1.12
N TRP A 151 -1.39 -2.60 -0.62
CA TRP A 151 -0.71 -2.88 0.64
C TRP A 151 0.71 -3.31 0.35
N LEU A 152 1.66 -2.45 0.64
CA LEU A 152 3.09 -2.72 0.48
C LEU A 152 3.64 -3.24 1.81
N VAL A 153 4.19 -4.44 1.80
CA VAL A 153 4.77 -5.09 2.99
C VAL A 153 6.29 -5.09 2.89
N ASP A 154 6.95 -4.63 3.96
CA ASP A 154 8.40 -4.61 4.08
C ASP A 154 8.84 -5.24 5.42
N GLY A 155 9.64 -6.29 5.33
CA GLY A 155 10.16 -6.99 6.52
C GLY A 155 9.07 -7.69 7.33
N GLU A 156 9.42 -8.01 8.56
CA GLU A 156 8.53 -8.67 9.51
C GLU A 156 7.97 -7.66 10.51
N THR A 157 6.72 -7.80 10.87
CA THR A 157 6.10 -7.05 11.96
C THR A 157 5.30 -8.02 12.84
N ALA A 158 5.29 -7.75 14.15
CA ALA A 158 4.52 -8.51 15.12
C ALA A 158 3.28 -7.75 15.63
N SER A 159 3.24 -6.44 15.42
CA SER A 159 2.14 -5.61 15.90
C SER A 159 0.95 -5.63 14.94
N LYS A 160 -0.26 -5.72 15.52
CA LYS A 160 -1.54 -5.60 14.80
C LYS A 160 -2.08 -4.17 14.84
N ASN A 161 -1.44 -3.26 15.58
CA ASN A 161 -1.91 -1.90 15.75
C ASN A 161 -1.68 -1.09 14.47
N ILE A 162 -2.60 -0.18 14.22
CA ILE A 162 -2.65 0.57 12.96
C ILE A 162 -2.54 2.06 13.23
N LEU A 163 -1.63 2.72 12.51
CA LEU A 163 -1.49 4.17 12.44
C LEU A 163 -2.15 4.68 11.16
N LEU A 164 -3.18 5.51 11.29
CA LEU A 164 -3.80 6.23 10.17
C LEU A 164 -3.27 7.66 10.15
N ALA A 165 -2.44 7.99 9.16
CA ALA A 165 -1.96 9.35 8.99
C ALA A 165 -2.94 10.18 8.13
N VAL A 166 -3.34 11.34 8.65
CA VAL A 166 -4.40 12.18 8.08
C VAL A 166 -3.97 13.63 7.94
N ASP A 167 -4.49 14.29 6.89
CA ASP A 167 -4.33 15.71 6.61
C ASP A 167 -5.68 16.45 6.44
N GLY A 168 -6.79 15.77 6.78
CA GLY A 168 -8.15 16.31 6.59
C GLY A 168 -8.65 16.31 5.15
N SER A 169 -7.88 15.81 4.19
CA SER A 169 -8.28 15.71 2.78
C SER A 169 -9.36 14.66 2.54
N THR A 170 -9.96 14.70 1.35
CA THR A 170 -10.91 13.67 0.90
C THR A 170 -10.28 12.27 0.87
N ASP A 171 -8.98 12.16 0.56
CA ASP A 171 -8.30 10.88 0.52
C ASP A 171 -8.00 10.37 1.94
N SER A 172 -7.82 11.25 2.94
CA SER A 172 -7.82 10.87 4.37
C SER A 172 -9.18 10.30 4.81
N VAL A 173 -10.29 10.88 4.33
CA VAL A 173 -11.65 10.35 4.58
C VAL A 173 -11.82 8.96 3.99
N LYS A 174 -11.42 8.74 2.72
CA LYS A 174 -11.47 7.42 2.08
C LYS A 174 -10.59 6.40 2.82
N ALA A 175 -9.40 6.82 3.27
CA ALA A 175 -8.49 5.96 4.01
C ALA A 175 -9.11 5.52 5.35
N LEU A 176 -9.78 6.43 6.05
CA LEU A 176 -10.54 6.12 7.26
C LEU A 176 -11.68 5.13 6.97
N ASP A 177 -12.53 5.41 5.99
CA ASP A 177 -13.68 4.55 5.67
C ASP A 177 -13.22 3.14 5.31
N TYR A 178 -12.19 3.02 4.45
CA TYR A 178 -11.59 1.74 4.11
C TYR A 178 -11.05 0.99 5.33
N LEU A 179 -10.31 1.70 6.19
CA LEU A 179 -9.76 1.12 7.42
C LEU A 179 -10.88 0.60 8.34
N LEU A 180 -11.93 1.37 8.53
CA LEU A 180 -13.07 0.97 9.38
C LEU A 180 -13.80 -0.24 8.81
N ASP A 181 -13.99 -0.30 7.49
CA ASP A 181 -14.57 -1.46 6.82
C ASP A 181 -13.71 -2.73 6.93
N MET A 182 -12.39 -2.56 7.07
CA MET A 182 -11.48 -3.69 7.31
C MET A 182 -11.47 -4.12 8.78
N CYS A 183 -11.49 -3.19 9.73
CA CYS A 183 -11.23 -3.44 11.15
C CYS A 183 -12.49 -3.59 12.00
N GLN A 184 -13.68 -3.56 11.41
CA GLN A 184 -14.95 -3.63 12.12
C GLN A 184 -15.00 -4.83 13.09
N ASP A 185 -14.56 -6.00 12.63
CA ASP A 185 -14.65 -7.28 13.35
C ASP A 185 -13.35 -7.68 14.07
N ALA A 186 -12.43 -6.73 14.29
CA ALA A 186 -11.12 -6.98 14.91
C ALA A 186 -10.95 -6.25 16.25
N PRO A 187 -11.55 -6.70 17.35
CA PRO A 187 -11.58 -5.96 18.62
C PRO A 187 -10.20 -5.77 19.26
N GLU A 188 -9.23 -6.60 18.97
CA GLU A 188 -7.87 -6.55 19.53
C GLU A 188 -6.94 -5.54 18.84
N THR A 189 -7.39 -4.89 17.75
CA THR A 189 -6.57 -3.95 16.99
C THR A 189 -6.80 -2.54 17.47
N GLU A 190 -5.75 -1.88 17.95
CA GLU A 190 -5.78 -0.46 18.27
C GLU A 190 -5.61 0.39 17.01
N LEU A 191 -6.40 1.45 16.91
CA LEU A 191 -6.38 2.39 15.80
C LEU A 191 -5.90 3.75 16.32
N THR A 192 -4.80 4.26 15.78
CA THR A 192 -4.32 5.60 16.10
C THR A 192 -4.51 6.50 14.89
N ILE A 193 -5.32 7.55 15.02
CA ILE A 193 -5.38 8.64 14.05
C ILE A 193 -4.25 9.60 14.39
N PHE A 194 -3.38 9.87 13.42
CA PHE A 194 -2.23 10.73 13.58
C PHE A 194 -2.24 11.88 12.58
N HIS A 195 -2.23 13.08 13.11
CA HIS A 195 -2.11 14.30 12.34
C HIS A 195 -0.79 15.02 12.66
N VAL A 196 -0.10 15.45 11.61
CA VAL A 196 1.08 16.30 11.73
C VAL A 196 0.69 17.70 11.30
N GLU A 197 0.73 18.65 12.25
CA GLU A 197 0.46 20.06 11.97
C GLU A 197 1.51 20.59 10.98
N PRO A 198 1.08 21.09 9.81
CA PRO A 198 2.01 21.53 8.77
C PRO A 198 2.70 22.84 9.21
N SER A 199 3.98 22.97 8.86
CA SER A 199 4.65 24.26 8.91
C SER A 199 4.33 25.08 7.66
N PHE A 200 4.68 26.36 7.69
CA PHE A 200 4.59 27.22 6.51
C PHE A 200 5.26 26.58 5.26
N ARG A 201 6.41 25.93 5.45
CA ARG A 201 7.17 25.25 4.38
C ARG A 201 6.42 24.08 3.73
N ASP A 202 5.56 23.42 4.49
CA ASP A 202 4.75 22.30 3.98
C ASP A 202 3.58 22.79 3.12
N CYS A 203 3.10 24.02 3.35
CA CYS A 203 1.94 24.60 2.68
C CYS A 203 2.28 25.39 1.43
N CYS A 204 3.52 25.90 1.31
CA CYS A 204 3.96 26.75 0.21
C CYS A 204 5.01 26.06 -0.65
N THR A 205 4.68 25.80 -1.92
CA THR A 205 5.69 25.49 -2.95
C THR A 205 6.35 26.81 -3.37
N VAL A 206 7.49 27.13 -2.77
CA VAL A 206 8.30 28.30 -3.15
C VAL A 206 9.34 27.88 -4.17
N ASP A 207 9.46 28.67 -5.24
CA ASP A 207 10.60 28.58 -6.14
C ASP A 207 11.84 29.09 -5.39
N PHE A 208 12.82 28.22 -5.15
CA PHE A 208 14.04 28.53 -4.39
C PHE A 208 14.91 29.63 -5.01
N SER A 209 14.54 30.15 -6.19
CA SER A 209 15.19 31.32 -6.80
C SER A 209 14.89 32.63 -6.05
N GLU A 210 13.88 32.67 -5.17
CA GLU A 210 13.45 33.86 -4.40
C GLU A 210 13.56 33.65 -2.88
N LEU A 211 14.74 33.25 -2.40
CA LEU A 211 15.00 32.96 -0.97
C LEU A 211 14.64 34.11 -0.02
N GLN A 212 14.80 35.38 -0.47
CA GLN A 212 14.45 36.55 0.38
C GLN A 212 12.94 36.67 0.60
N SER A 213 12.13 36.43 -0.43
CA SER A 213 10.66 36.47 -0.30
C SER A 213 10.11 35.33 0.58
N PHE A 214 10.86 34.23 0.68
CA PHE A 214 10.52 33.10 1.52
C PHE A 214 10.76 33.40 3.00
N GLU A 215 11.93 33.96 3.35
CA GLU A 215 12.24 34.35 4.73
C GLU A 215 11.29 35.43 5.27
N GLU A 216 10.90 36.40 4.41
CA GLU A 216 9.89 37.41 4.74
C GLU A 216 8.52 36.80 4.95
N ALA A 217 8.10 35.83 4.13
CA ALA A 217 6.82 35.15 4.27
C ALA A 217 6.78 34.20 5.49
N GLU A 218 7.88 33.51 5.80
CA GLU A 218 8.01 32.65 6.98
C GLU A 218 7.97 33.48 8.29
N SER A 219 8.38 34.74 8.26
CA SER A 219 8.33 35.68 9.40
C SER A 219 6.96 36.37 9.56
N ASP A 220 6.03 36.21 8.62
CA ASP A 220 4.68 36.80 8.69
C ASP A 220 3.78 36.01 9.64
N GLU A 221 3.69 36.47 10.90
CA GLU A 221 2.82 35.90 11.94
C GLU A 221 1.35 35.82 11.50
N ASN A 222 0.86 36.72 10.66
CA ASN A 222 -0.52 36.69 10.18
C ASN A 222 -0.75 35.50 9.24
N LEU A 223 0.19 35.23 8.34
CA LEU A 223 0.10 34.12 7.41
C LEU A 223 0.22 32.77 8.11
N ALA A 224 1.15 32.64 9.08
CA ALA A 224 1.28 31.46 9.90
C ALA A 224 -0.03 31.16 10.69
N ASN A 225 -0.64 32.19 11.29
CA ASN A 225 -1.92 32.06 12.00
C ASN A 225 -3.07 31.66 11.07
N ILE A 226 -3.09 32.15 9.83
CA ILE A 226 -4.12 31.74 8.83
C ILE A 226 -3.99 30.27 8.49
N ILE A 227 -2.76 29.79 8.26
CA ILE A 227 -2.48 28.38 7.95
C ILE A 227 -2.88 27.49 9.11
N GLU A 228 -2.47 27.83 10.33
CA GLU A 228 -2.82 27.07 11.54
C GLU A 228 -4.34 26.98 11.73
N LYS A 229 -5.07 28.09 11.57
CA LYS A 229 -6.54 28.10 11.69
C LYS A 229 -7.20 27.25 10.60
N ALA A 230 -6.69 27.30 9.35
CA ALA A 230 -7.22 26.52 8.25
C ALA A 230 -7.00 25.01 8.48
N ASP A 231 -5.79 24.63 8.90
CA ASP A 231 -5.44 23.26 9.22
C ASP A 231 -6.30 22.73 10.37
N ARG A 232 -6.37 23.47 11.48
CA ARG A 232 -7.21 23.11 12.63
C ARG A 232 -8.66 22.88 12.23
N LYS A 233 -9.23 23.75 11.42
CA LYS A 233 -10.62 23.60 10.93
C LYS A 233 -10.78 22.36 10.07
N CYS A 234 -9.81 22.03 9.18
CA CYS A 234 -9.84 20.82 8.40
C CYS A 234 -9.82 19.56 9.28
N ILE A 235 -8.95 19.54 10.27
CA ILE A 235 -8.83 18.41 11.19
C ILE A 235 -10.04 18.28 12.11
N GLU A 236 -10.60 19.37 12.64
CA GLU A 236 -11.85 19.35 13.42
C GLU A 236 -13.00 18.75 12.60
N ASN A 237 -13.16 19.16 11.35
CA ASN A 237 -14.18 18.59 10.46
C ASN A 237 -13.95 17.09 10.19
N PHE A 238 -12.70 16.70 9.90
CA PHE A 238 -12.32 15.30 9.73
C PHE A 238 -12.64 14.48 10.99
N MET A 239 -12.32 15.02 12.17
CA MET A 239 -12.59 14.34 13.44
C MET A 239 -14.07 14.17 13.72
N GLY A 240 -14.87 15.21 13.47
CA GLY A 240 -16.33 15.11 13.55
C GLY A 240 -16.88 14.00 12.66
N TYR A 241 -16.35 13.88 11.43
CA TYR A 241 -16.69 12.78 10.53
C TYR A 241 -16.22 11.43 11.09
N ALA A 242 -14.96 11.33 11.53
CA ALA A 242 -14.39 10.10 12.08
C ALA A 242 -15.22 9.57 13.26
N PHE A 243 -15.55 10.40 14.23
CA PHE A 243 -16.39 9.99 15.37
C PHE A 243 -17.77 9.49 14.94
N SER A 244 -18.42 10.13 13.95
CA SER A 244 -19.70 9.64 13.45
C SER A 244 -19.58 8.25 12.82
N ARG A 245 -18.51 8.03 12.05
CA ARG A 245 -18.25 6.72 11.41
C ARG A 245 -17.91 5.61 12.41
N PHE A 246 -17.11 5.91 13.44
CA PHE A 246 -16.85 4.96 14.53
C PHE A 246 -18.14 4.51 15.21
N LYS A 247 -19.04 5.47 15.51
CA LYS A 247 -20.33 5.18 16.12
C LYS A 247 -21.23 4.34 15.20
N GLU A 248 -21.31 4.67 13.91
CA GLU A 248 -22.07 3.91 12.92
C GLU A 248 -21.59 2.47 12.80
N LYS A 249 -20.25 2.24 12.86
CA LYS A 249 -19.63 0.93 12.78
C LYS A 249 -19.59 0.18 14.11
N CYS A 250 -20.15 0.74 15.19
CA CYS A 250 -20.13 0.16 16.53
C CYS A 250 -18.71 -0.20 17.03
N ILE A 251 -17.70 0.57 16.60
CA ILE A 251 -16.31 0.38 17.04
C ILE A 251 -16.16 1.03 18.42
N GLN A 252 -15.59 0.31 19.37
CA GLN A 252 -15.39 0.79 20.75
C GLN A 252 -14.43 1.97 20.76
N GLU A 253 -14.80 3.04 21.49
CA GLU A 253 -14.00 4.28 21.55
C GLU A 253 -12.61 4.04 22.19
N GLU A 254 -12.51 3.06 23.10
CA GLU A 254 -11.27 2.68 23.77
C GLU A 254 -10.18 2.19 22.81
N ARG A 255 -10.58 1.70 21.63
CA ARG A 255 -9.66 1.28 20.58
C ARG A 255 -9.09 2.43 19.78
N LEU A 256 -9.66 3.63 19.91
CA LEU A 256 -9.26 4.80 19.16
C LEU A 256 -8.34 5.69 19.98
N LYS A 257 -7.15 5.91 19.46
CA LYS A 257 -6.23 6.93 19.98
C LYS A 257 -6.12 8.06 18.97
N MET A 258 -5.94 9.26 19.48
CA MET A 258 -5.68 10.44 18.67
C MET A 258 -4.37 11.06 19.09
N LYS A 259 -3.55 11.40 18.09
CA LYS A 259 -2.29 12.09 18.30
C LYS A 259 -2.15 13.21 17.29
N THR A 260 -1.74 14.37 17.77
CA THR A 260 -1.36 15.51 16.94
C THR A 260 0.05 15.94 17.32
N GLN A 261 0.85 16.29 16.33
CA GLN A 261 2.24 16.70 16.55
C GLN A 261 2.62 17.81 15.56
N PRO A 262 3.27 18.90 16.03
CA PRO A 262 3.82 19.90 15.14
C PRO A 262 4.98 19.33 14.32
N THR A 263 5.08 19.70 13.04
CA THR A 263 6.21 19.27 12.21
C THR A 263 7.49 20.01 12.62
N LYS A 264 8.60 19.26 12.68
CA LYS A 264 9.94 19.83 12.99
C LYS A 264 10.84 19.89 11.75
N VAL A 265 10.63 18.96 10.80
CA VAL A 265 11.48 18.81 9.61
C VAL A 265 10.63 18.69 8.35
N ASN A 266 9.87 17.62 8.25
CA ASN A 266 8.83 17.41 7.25
C ASN A 266 7.79 16.40 7.77
N ILE A 267 6.59 16.48 7.22
CA ILE A 267 5.43 15.67 7.64
C ILE A 267 5.73 14.17 7.53
N GLY A 268 6.28 13.74 6.39
CA GLY A 268 6.56 12.31 6.16
C GLY A 268 7.55 11.73 7.16
N ARG A 269 8.57 12.50 7.57
CA ARG A 269 9.52 12.08 8.59
C ARG A 269 8.86 11.98 9.96
N ALA A 270 8.03 12.94 10.34
CA ALA A 270 7.30 12.90 11.60
C ALA A 270 6.40 11.64 11.70
N ILE A 271 5.74 11.26 10.58
CA ILE A 271 4.93 10.03 10.52
C ILE A 271 5.80 8.78 10.67
N ILE A 272 6.95 8.72 9.99
CA ILE A 272 7.89 7.57 10.12
C ILE A 272 8.45 7.47 11.54
N ASP A 273 8.80 8.60 12.17
CA ASP A 273 9.31 8.62 13.53
C ASP A 273 8.23 8.16 14.53
N GLU A 274 6.98 8.60 14.38
CA GLU A 274 5.85 8.10 15.20
C GLU A 274 5.63 6.60 14.97
N PHE A 275 5.66 6.14 13.71
CA PHE A 275 5.50 4.72 13.39
C PHE A 275 6.58 3.85 14.03
N LYS A 276 7.84 4.29 14.00
CA LYS A 276 8.98 3.57 14.58
C LYS A 276 9.02 3.58 16.10
N ASN A 277 8.56 4.68 16.71
CA ASN A 277 8.59 4.84 18.16
C ASN A 277 7.35 4.25 18.86
N GLY A 278 6.28 4.04 18.11
CA GLY A 278 5.06 3.41 18.58
C GLY A 278 5.02 1.91 18.28
N ASP A 279 4.04 1.23 18.83
CA ASP A 279 3.79 -0.20 18.57
C ASP A 279 2.81 -0.34 17.40
N TYR A 280 3.27 -0.04 16.18
CA TYR A 280 2.46 -0.14 14.96
C TYR A 280 3.05 -1.15 13.98
N GLY A 281 2.19 -1.98 13.40
CA GLY A 281 2.56 -2.90 12.32
C GLY A 281 2.10 -2.42 10.95
N THR A 282 1.12 -1.49 10.94
CA THR A 282 0.51 -0.99 9.71
C THR A 282 0.38 0.53 9.74
N LEU A 283 0.80 1.17 8.66
CA LEU A 283 0.55 2.58 8.37
C LEU A 283 -0.50 2.67 7.26
N VAL A 284 -1.57 3.43 7.48
CA VAL A 284 -2.60 3.68 6.47
C VAL A 284 -2.55 5.14 6.04
N VAL A 285 -2.58 5.37 4.74
CA VAL A 285 -2.52 6.72 4.15
C VAL A 285 -3.40 6.82 2.90
N GLY A 286 -3.95 8.00 2.66
CA GLY A 286 -4.50 8.34 1.35
C GLY A 286 -3.38 8.43 0.31
N LYS A 287 -3.68 8.07 -0.93
CA LYS A 287 -2.72 8.14 -2.02
C LYS A 287 -2.30 9.58 -2.34
N ARG A 288 -3.21 10.55 -2.14
CA ARG A 288 -3.01 11.98 -2.36
C ARG A 288 -3.42 12.74 -1.11
N GLY A 289 -2.90 13.93 -0.95
CA GLY A 289 -3.31 14.87 0.09
C GLY A 289 -4.06 16.06 -0.48
N ILE A 290 -4.05 17.18 0.24
CA ILE A 290 -4.72 18.44 -0.14
C ILE A 290 -4.27 18.93 -1.53
N ASN A 291 -3.00 18.71 -1.90
CA ASN A 291 -2.43 19.10 -3.20
C ASN A 291 -2.55 17.98 -4.26
N LYS A 292 -3.60 18.00 -5.07
CA LYS A 292 -3.95 16.94 -6.05
C LYS A 292 -3.11 16.93 -7.36
N ARG A 293 -1.96 17.60 -7.44
CA ARG A 293 -1.23 17.83 -8.71
C ARG A 293 -0.46 16.63 -9.27
N PHE A 294 -0.26 15.56 -8.50
CA PHE A 294 0.58 14.42 -8.87
C PHE A 294 -0.19 13.10 -8.78
N PHE A 295 0.30 12.06 -9.43
CA PHE A 295 -0.24 10.69 -9.33
C PHE A 295 -0.24 10.17 -7.89
N MET A 296 0.73 10.62 -7.07
CA MET A 296 0.87 10.32 -5.65
C MET A 296 1.32 11.58 -4.90
N GLY A 297 0.81 11.81 -3.69
CA GLY A 297 1.20 12.93 -2.83
C GLY A 297 2.67 12.83 -2.38
N SER A 298 3.30 13.98 -2.11
CA SER A 298 4.69 14.05 -1.66
C SER A 298 4.92 13.27 -0.35
N VAL A 299 4.01 13.40 0.61
CA VAL A 299 4.05 12.66 1.88
C VAL A 299 3.91 11.17 1.65
N SER A 300 2.89 10.71 0.92
CA SER A 300 2.68 9.29 0.64
C SER A 300 3.87 8.68 -0.11
N ASN A 301 4.45 9.41 -1.08
CA ASN A 301 5.66 8.98 -1.78
C ASN A 301 6.87 8.88 -0.84
N TYR A 302 7.05 9.85 0.07
CA TYR A 302 8.09 9.78 1.09
C TYR A 302 7.92 8.54 1.98
N LEU A 303 6.70 8.28 2.47
CA LEU A 303 6.39 7.15 3.35
C LEU A 303 6.66 5.80 2.67
N VAL A 304 6.22 5.64 1.42
CA VAL A 304 6.47 4.43 0.62
C VAL A 304 7.96 4.14 0.46
N ASN A 305 8.80 5.18 0.34
CA ASN A 305 10.25 5.00 0.16
C ASN A 305 11.01 4.79 1.48
N HIS A 306 10.47 5.21 2.64
CA HIS A 306 11.22 5.24 3.90
C HIS A 306 10.67 4.35 5.02
N LEU A 307 9.43 3.86 4.90
CA LEU A 307 8.89 2.92 5.87
C LEU A 307 9.62 1.58 5.75
N GLN A 308 10.00 1.00 6.87
CA GLN A 308 10.67 -0.30 6.99
C GLN A 308 10.05 -1.09 8.13
N ASN A 309 10.10 -2.43 8.05
CA ASN A 309 9.62 -3.35 9.07
C ASN A 309 8.14 -3.11 9.43
N GLY A 310 7.28 -3.12 8.42
CA GLY A 310 5.84 -2.95 8.56
C GLY A 310 5.12 -2.94 7.22
N ALA A 311 3.84 -2.70 7.25
CA ALA A 311 3.04 -2.55 6.04
C ALA A 311 2.55 -1.11 5.87
N ILE A 312 2.45 -0.65 4.63
CA ILE A 312 1.78 0.61 4.29
C ILE A 312 0.60 0.32 3.36
N TRP A 313 -0.58 0.74 3.77
CA TRP A 313 -1.79 0.69 2.96
C TRP A 313 -1.99 2.02 2.27
N ILE A 314 -1.93 2.01 0.95
CA ILE A 314 -2.11 3.20 0.12
C ILE A 314 -3.51 3.15 -0.48
N ILE A 315 -4.38 4.08 -0.05
CA ILE A 315 -5.79 4.13 -0.43
C ILE A 315 -5.99 5.18 -1.51
N PRO A 316 -6.53 4.80 -2.71
CA PRO A 316 -6.70 5.69 -3.86
C PRO A 316 -7.81 6.73 -3.74
#